data_b7b151f511fbbde0b3cf91abfd83038e
#
_entry.id   b7b151f511fbbde0b3cf91abfd83038e
#
_cell.length_a   1.000
_cell.length_b   1.000
_cell.length_c   1.000
_cell.angle_alpha   90.00
_cell.angle_beta   90.00
_cell.angle_gamma   90.00
#
_symmetry.space_group_name_H-M   'P 1'
#
loop_
_entity.id
_entity.type
_entity.pdbx_description
1 polymer ?
#
loop_
_entity_poly.entity_id
_entity_poly.type
_entity_poly.pdbx_seq_one_letter_code
_entity_poly.pdbx_strand_id
1 'polypeptide(L)'
;MERLIITNGKLILPTGIEMGQTLICENGKIEQIIPNESYQPLVGDKVIDARQNYVSPGFIDMHIHGGGGHDFMDGTVEAFLGVAETHAKYGTTAMVPTTLTSTNEELMTTFTVYRKAKEMNINGSQFIGLHLEGPYFSPKQCGAQDPNFLKKPQAEEYNAILEASKDIIRWSVAPELEGALALGQTLQQHHILPPIAHTDAIYEEVEKAFTAGYTHVTHLYSAMSSVTRKNAFRYAGVVEAAYLIEDMTVEIIADGIHLPKPLLQFVYKFKGVDKTALCTDAMRGAGMPDGESILGSLNNGQKVIIEDGVAKMPDRKAFAGSVATTDRLVRTMIYLVGVPLIDAVHMMSLTPARILHIDKEKGSLEIGKDADIVIFDNQININNTILKGHVIYTK
;
A
#
# COMPACT_ATOMS: atom_id res chain seq x y z
N MET A 1 -16.10 -26.57 -12.30
CA MET A 1 -15.73 -25.75 -11.14
C MET A 1 -14.24 -25.85 -10.98
N GLU A 2 -13.54 -24.73 -10.84
CA GLU A 2 -12.10 -24.75 -10.61
C GLU A 2 -11.87 -24.76 -9.10
N ARG A 3 -11.24 -25.85 -8.61
CA ARG A 3 -10.92 -26.02 -7.19
C ARG A 3 -9.41 -25.99 -7.00
N LEU A 4 -8.95 -25.13 -6.09
CA LEU A 4 -7.57 -25.10 -5.60
C LEU A 4 -7.54 -25.59 -4.17
N ILE A 5 -6.66 -26.54 -3.91
CA ILE A 5 -6.49 -27.18 -2.59
C ILE A 5 -5.07 -26.88 -2.10
N ILE A 6 -4.94 -26.33 -0.91
CA ILE A 6 -3.63 -26.10 -0.29
C ILE A 6 -3.52 -26.99 0.94
N THR A 7 -2.53 -27.88 0.93
CA THR A 7 -2.28 -28.86 1.98
C THR A 7 -0.93 -28.63 2.66
N ASN A 8 -0.71 -29.25 3.81
CA ASN A 8 0.56 -29.29 4.51
C ASN A 8 1.15 -27.91 4.82
N GLY A 9 0.30 -26.89 5.03
CA GLY A 9 0.71 -25.52 5.36
C GLY A 9 0.48 -25.17 6.83
N LYS A 10 1.15 -24.11 7.26
CA LYS A 10 0.89 -23.39 8.51
C LYS A 10 -0.01 -22.20 8.16
N LEU A 11 -1.31 -22.32 8.38
CA LEU A 11 -2.29 -21.29 8.01
C LEU A 11 -2.23 -20.12 9.00
N ILE A 12 -1.99 -18.94 8.51
CA ILE A 12 -2.05 -17.70 9.31
C ILE A 12 -3.50 -17.18 9.27
N LEU A 13 -4.24 -17.53 10.31
CA LEU A 13 -5.64 -17.12 10.51
C LEU A 13 -5.72 -15.88 11.40
N PRO A 14 -6.85 -15.16 11.44
CA PRO A 14 -7.03 -14.02 12.36
C PRO A 14 -6.85 -14.42 13.84
N THR A 15 -7.09 -15.65 14.18
CA THR A 15 -7.03 -16.19 15.56
C THR A 15 -5.69 -16.78 15.96
N GLY A 16 -4.80 -17.04 14.98
CA GLY A 16 -3.51 -17.68 15.25
C GLY A 16 -2.95 -18.45 14.05
N ILE A 17 -1.88 -19.21 14.29
CA ILE A 17 -1.29 -20.09 13.28
C ILE A 17 -1.79 -21.51 13.53
N GLU A 18 -2.47 -22.07 12.55
CA GLU A 18 -3.00 -23.43 12.60
C GLU A 18 -2.24 -24.37 11.67
N MET A 19 -2.03 -25.61 12.16
CA MET A 19 -1.40 -26.70 11.41
C MET A 19 -2.39 -27.86 11.27
N GLY A 20 -2.12 -28.77 10.33
CA GLY A 20 -2.99 -29.92 10.13
C GLY A 20 -4.32 -29.61 9.44
N GLN A 21 -4.41 -28.44 8.80
CA GLN A 21 -5.58 -28.00 8.05
C GLN A 21 -5.32 -28.03 6.54
N THR A 22 -6.36 -28.33 5.77
CA THR A 22 -6.43 -28.16 4.31
C THR A 22 -7.32 -26.96 4.00
N LEU A 23 -6.82 -26.04 3.19
CA LEU A 23 -7.56 -24.91 2.68
C LEU A 23 -8.13 -25.26 1.30
N ILE A 24 -9.44 -25.15 1.14
CA ILE A 24 -10.17 -25.45 -0.09
C ILE A 24 -10.73 -24.14 -0.66
N CYS A 25 -10.36 -23.84 -1.90
CA CYS A 25 -10.82 -22.67 -2.63
C CYS A 25 -11.65 -23.13 -3.84
N GLU A 26 -12.82 -22.52 -4.03
CA GLU A 26 -13.70 -22.76 -5.18
C GLU A 26 -14.14 -21.44 -5.79
N ASN A 27 -14.14 -21.36 -7.12
CA ASN A 27 -14.62 -20.18 -7.86
C ASN A 27 -14.02 -18.84 -7.35
N GLY A 28 -12.75 -18.88 -7.00
CA GLY A 28 -12.01 -17.70 -6.52
C GLY A 28 -12.23 -17.32 -5.05
N LYS A 29 -12.97 -18.11 -4.29
CA LYS A 29 -13.26 -17.89 -2.87
C LYS A 29 -12.70 -18.98 -1.99
N ILE A 30 -12.43 -18.65 -0.73
CA ILE A 30 -12.15 -19.63 0.32
C ILE A 30 -13.48 -20.28 0.69
N GLU A 31 -13.62 -21.58 0.40
CA GLU A 31 -14.87 -22.31 0.63
C GLU A 31 -14.84 -23.06 1.97
N GLN A 32 -13.70 -23.69 2.30
CA GLN A 32 -13.57 -24.47 3.52
C GLN A 32 -12.14 -24.43 4.07
N ILE A 33 -12.04 -24.55 5.39
CA ILE A 33 -10.80 -24.87 6.11
C ILE A 33 -11.14 -26.08 6.97
N ILE A 34 -10.56 -27.22 6.65
CA ILE A 34 -10.90 -28.51 7.27
C ILE A 34 -9.65 -29.29 7.73
N PRO A 35 -9.75 -30.17 8.72
CA PRO A 35 -8.65 -31.08 9.09
C PRO A 35 -8.14 -31.87 7.87
N ASN A 36 -6.84 -32.08 7.77
CA ASN A 36 -6.23 -32.80 6.64
C ASN A 36 -6.85 -34.18 6.40
N GLU A 37 -7.18 -34.91 7.47
CA GLU A 37 -7.80 -36.24 7.40
C GLU A 37 -9.24 -36.20 6.86
N SER A 38 -9.89 -35.06 6.89
CA SER A 38 -11.24 -34.86 6.36
C SER A 38 -11.28 -34.56 4.88
N TYR A 39 -10.13 -34.16 4.30
CA TYR A 39 -10.05 -33.86 2.88
C TYR A 39 -10.12 -35.12 2.02
N GLN A 40 -11.06 -35.13 1.09
CA GLN A 40 -11.18 -36.18 0.08
C GLN A 40 -10.94 -35.58 -1.30
N PRO A 41 -9.88 -36.01 -2.04
CA PRO A 41 -9.59 -35.54 -3.37
C PRO A 41 -10.73 -35.78 -4.35
N LEU A 42 -11.02 -34.78 -5.17
CA LEU A 42 -11.94 -34.88 -6.30
C LEU A 42 -11.18 -34.85 -7.62
N VAL A 43 -11.77 -35.46 -8.65
CA VAL A 43 -11.21 -35.35 -10.01
C VAL A 43 -11.24 -33.89 -10.46
N GLY A 44 -10.07 -33.36 -10.83
CA GLY A 44 -9.92 -31.97 -11.27
C GLY A 44 -9.42 -31.01 -10.20
N ASP A 45 -9.19 -31.47 -8.97
CA ASP A 45 -8.54 -30.68 -7.93
C ASP A 45 -7.12 -30.28 -8.35
N LYS A 46 -6.81 -28.97 -8.27
CA LYS A 46 -5.45 -28.46 -8.36
C LYS A 46 -4.88 -28.41 -6.95
N VAL A 47 -3.90 -29.28 -6.64
CA VAL A 47 -3.34 -29.38 -5.28
C VAL A 47 -1.99 -28.70 -5.22
N ILE A 48 -1.81 -27.81 -4.25
CA ILE A 48 -0.53 -27.23 -3.86
C ILE A 48 -0.14 -27.79 -2.49
N ASP A 49 0.96 -28.52 -2.43
CA ASP A 49 1.61 -28.88 -1.17
C ASP A 49 2.46 -27.71 -0.68
N ALA A 50 2.05 -27.08 0.40
CA ALA A 50 2.77 -25.97 1.00
C ALA A 50 4.07 -26.38 1.71
N ARG A 51 4.37 -27.68 1.85
CA ARG A 51 5.63 -28.22 2.39
C ARG A 51 6.03 -27.62 3.73
N GLN A 52 5.08 -27.51 4.65
CA GLN A 52 5.24 -26.89 5.98
C GLN A 52 5.61 -25.41 5.95
N ASN A 53 5.45 -24.73 4.81
CA ASN A 53 5.58 -23.29 4.72
C ASN A 53 4.32 -22.58 5.29
N TYR A 54 4.45 -21.28 5.51
CA TYR A 54 3.32 -20.46 5.91
C TYR A 54 2.38 -20.23 4.73
N VAL A 55 1.09 -20.32 5.01
CA VAL A 55 -0.01 -19.97 4.10
C VAL A 55 -0.70 -18.77 4.71
N SER A 56 -0.60 -17.63 4.07
CA SER A 56 -0.99 -16.32 4.56
C SER A 56 -2.07 -15.72 3.65
N PRO A 57 -2.93 -14.82 4.15
CA PRO A 57 -3.65 -13.94 3.25
C PRO A 57 -2.67 -13.17 2.35
N GLY A 58 -3.10 -12.86 1.14
CA GLY A 58 -2.35 -12.06 0.18
C GLY A 58 -2.05 -10.66 0.71
N PHE A 59 -0.88 -10.13 0.38
CA PHE A 59 -0.47 -8.80 0.79
C PHE A 59 -1.20 -7.72 -0.02
N ILE A 60 -1.56 -6.62 0.64
CA ILE A 60 -2.28 -5.48 0.06
C ILE A 60 -1.40 -4.25 0.19
N ASP A 61 -0.95 -3.73 -0.94
CA ASP A 61 -0.15 -2.51 -0.99
C ASP A 61 -1.01 -1.32 -1.37
N MET A 62 -1.28 -0.46 -0.38
CA MET A 62 -2.19 0.66 -0.57
C MET A 62 -1.52 1.95 -1.05
N HIS A 63 -0.18 1.93 -1.25
CA HIS A 63 0.61 3.07 -1.70
C HIS A 63 1.85 2.59 -2.47
N ILE A 64 1.83 2.73 -3.79
CA ILE A 64 2.87 2.22 -4.69
C ILE A 64 2.87 2.97 -6.03
N HIS A 65 4.04 3.44 -6.47
CA HIS A 65 4.24 4.18 -7.74
C HIS A 65 4.75 3.31 -8.87
N GLY A 66 5.55 2.28 -8.57
CA GLY A 66 6.17 1.50 -9.61
C GLY A 66 6.93 0.26 -9.14
N GLY A 67 7.62 -0.38 -10.08
CA GLY A 67 8.47 -1.55 -9.86
C GLY A 67 8.86 -2.21 -11.18
N GLY A 68 9.92 -3.02 -11.17
CA GLY A 68 10.37 -3.76 -12.34
C GLY A 68 10.80 -2.91 -13.54
N GLY A 69 11.24 -1.67 -13.29
CA GLY A 69 11.62 -0.73 -14.34
C GLY A 69 10.47 0.13 -14.87
N HIS A 70 9.26 0.01 -14.30
CA HIS A 70 8.03 0.70 -14.72
C HIS A 70 7.46 1.61 -13.63
N ASP A 71 6.73 2.64 -14.06
CA ASP A 71 6.02 3.58 -13.18
C ASP A 71 4.61 3.81 -13.73
N PHE A 72 3.62 3.98 -12.85
CA PHE A 72 2.24 4.22 -13.27
C PHE A 72 2.09 5.53 -14.04
N MET A 73 3.01 6.48 -13.85
CA MET A 73 3.04 7.73 -14.61
C MET A 73 3.67 7.60 -16.00
N ASP A 74 4.13 6.41 -16.42
CA ASP A 74 4.61 6.19 -17.80
C ASP A 74 3.49 6.26 -18.84
N GLY A 75 2.24 6.21 -18.42
CA GLY A 75 1.07 6.40 -19.27
C GLY A 75 0.87 5.27 -20.29
N THR A 76 1.32 4.05 -19.99
CA THR A 76 1.18 2.88 -20.86
C THR A 76 0.57 1.68 -20.13
N VAL A 77 -0.17 0.84 -20.83
CA VAL A 77 -0.75 -0.40 -20.27
C VAL A 77 0.38 -1.34 -19.83
N GLU A 78 1.43 -1.43 -20.63
CA GLU A 78 2.60 -2.28 -20.36
C GLU A 78 3.26 -1.92 -19.04
N ALA A 79 3.35 -0.62 -18.71
CA ALA A 79 3.92 -0.18 -17.44
C ALA A 79 3.06 -0.65 -16.24
N PHE A 80 1.76 -0.48 -16.32
CA PHE A 80 0.85 -0.97 -15.28
C PHE A 80 0.96 -2.48 -15.07
N LEU A 81 0.94 -3.26 -16.15
CA LEU A 81 1.05 -4.71 -16.10
C LEU A 81 2.43 -5.15 -15.57
N GLY A 82 3.51 -4.49 -16.01
CA GLY A 82 4.87 -4.78 -15.54
C GLY A 82 5.04 -4.54 -14.04
N VAL A 83 4.46 -3.48 -13.50
CA VAL A 83 4.45 -3.25 -12.03
C VAL A 83 3.66 -4.36 -11.33
N ALA A 84 2.46 -4.68 -11.80
CA ALA A 84 1.61 -5.69 -11.20
C ALA A 84 2.27 -7.09 -11.17
N GLU A 85 2.89 -7.50 -12.27
CA GLU A 85 3.63 -8.76 -12.38
C GLU A 85 4.89 -8.78 -11.49
N THR A 86 5.58 -7.63 -11.38
CA THR A 86 6.76 -7.53 -10.53
C THR A 86 6.39 -7.73 -9.07
N HIS A 87 5.39 -7.03 -8.57
CA HIS A 87 5.02 -7.11 -7.16
C HIS A 87 4.31 -8.42 -6.78
N ALA A 88 3.68 -9.10 -7.75
CA ALA A 88 3.18 -10.46 -7.55
C ALA A 88 4.27 -11.44 -7.10
N LYS A 89 5.52 -11.28 -7.59
CA LYS A 89 6.67 -12.11 -7.18
C LYS A 89 7.03 -11.95 -5.70
N TYR A 90 6.58 -10.89 -5.07
CA TYR A 90 6.88 -10.54 -3.69
C TYR A 90 5.65 -10.67 -2.75
N GLY A 91 4.58 -11.33 -3.25
CA GLY A 91 3.41 -11.66 -2.42
C GLY A 91 2.28 -10.64 -2.46
N THR A 92 2.42 -9.56 -3.23
CA THR A 92 1.32 -8.61 -3.41
C THR A 92 0.22 -9.25 -4.25
N THR A 93 -0.99 -9.34 -3.71
CA THR A 93 -2.18 -9.81 -4.45
C THR A 93 -3.08 -8.66 -4.85
N ALA A 94 -3.07 -7.57 -4.11
CA ALA A 94 -3.84 -6.37 -4.40
C ALA A 94 -2.99 -5.12 -4.20
N MET A 95 -3.16 -4.12 -5.07
CA MET A 95 -2.44 -2.86 -4.96
C MET A 95 -3.31 -1.68 -5.37
N VAL A 96 -2.96 -0.51 -4.86
CA VAL A 96 -3.56 0.77 -5.24
C VAL A 96 -2.52 1.59 -6.01
N PRO A 97 -2.49 1.51 -7.36
CA PRO A 97 -1.63 2.36 -8.18
C PRO A 97 -1.71 3.82 -7.76
N THR A 98 -0.55 4.42 -7.51
CA THR A 98 -0.42 5.75 -6.95
C THR A 98 0.19 6.70 -7.99
N THR A 99 -0.46 7.85 -8.18
CA THR A 99 0.07 8.92 -9.05
C THR A 99 1.05 9.80 -8.28
N LEU A 100 1.84 10.57 -9.02
CA LEU A 100 2.62 11.69 -8.49
C LEU A 100 1.96 13.02 -8.89
N THR A 101 2.43 14.14 -8.29
CA THR A 101 2.08 15.49 -8.77
C THR A 101 2.50 15.64 -10.22
N SER A 102 1.55 16.02 -11.08
CA SER A 102 1.76 16.14 -12.51
C SER A 102 0.75 17.11 -13.14
N THR A 103 0.76 17.19 -14.45
CA THR A 103 -0.27 17.94 -15.20
C THR A 103 -1.62 17.21 -15.17
N ASN A 104 -2.70 17.98 -15.37
CA ASN A 104 -4.03 17.37 -15.48
C ASN A 104 -4.13 16.44 -16.70
N GLU A 105 -3.38 16.72 -17.79
CA GLU A 105 -3.34 15.89 -18.99
C GLU A 105 -2.73 14.50 -18.70
N GLU A 106 -1.60 14.46 -17.99
CA GLU A 106 -0.97 13.20 -17.56
C GLU A 106 -1.89 12.42 -16.63
N LEU A 107 -2.57 13.09 -15.71
CA LEU A 107 -3.54 12.46 -14.81
C LEU A 107 -4.71 11.84 -15.58
N MET A 108 -5.29 12.54 -16.57
CA MET A 108 -6.38 12.02 -17.42
C MET A 108 -5.91 10.83 -18.27
N THR A 109 -4.66 10.87 -18.74
CA THR A 109 -4.02 9.75 -19.43
C THR A 109 -3.92 8.53 -18.52
N THR A 110 -3.44 8.74 -17.28
CA THR A 110 -3.34 7.69 -16.26
C THR A 110 -4.70 7.02 -15.99
N PHE A 111 -5.79 7.77 -15.88
CA PHE A 111 -7.13 7.21 -15.69
C PHE A 111 -7.57 6.32 -16.87
N THR A 112 -7.26 6.77 -18.07
CA THR A 112 -7.61 6.00 -19.29
C THR A 112 -6.81 4.71 -19.39
N VAL A 113 -5.52 4.80 -19.11
CA VAL A 113 -4.60 3.63 -19.12
C VAL A 113 -4.93 2.65 -18.02
N TYR A 114 -5.20 3.16 -16.79
CA TYR A 114 -5.60 2.32 -15.65
C TYR A 114 -6.79 1.41 -16.00
N ARG A 115 -7.87 1.95 -16.59
CA ARG A 115 -9.05 1.16 -16.95
C ARG A 115 -8.70 0.03 -17.90
N LYS A 116 -7.92 0.33 -18.96
CA LYS A 116 -7.46 -0.68 -19.92
C LYS A 116 -6.56 -1.74 -19.25
N ALA A 117 -5.59 -1.29 -18.45
CA ALA A 117 -4.69 -2.20 -17.75
C ALA A 117 -5.44 -3.10 -16.78
N LYS A 118 -6.43 -2.58 -16.06
CA LYS A 118 -7.28 -3.33 -15.13
C LYS A 118 -8.02 -4.49 -15.82
N GLU A 119 -8.53 -4.24 -17.03
CA GLU A 119 -9.21 -5.26 -17.84
C GLU A 119 -8.24 -6.32 -18.40
N MET A 120 -6.99 -5.92 -18.69
CA MET A 120 -5.99 -6.79 -19.31
C MET A 120 -5.12 -7.53 -18.28
N ASN A 121 -5.17 -7.16 -17.00
CA ASN A 121 -4.32 -7.73 -15.95
C ASN A 121 -4.81 -9.12 -15.54
N ILE A 122 -4.12 -10.15 -16.03
CA ILE A 122 -4.45 -11.57 -15.77
C ILE A 122 -3.40 -12.20 -14.83
N ASN A 123 -2.13 -11.79 -14.96
CA ASN A 123 -0.99 -12.46 -14.32
C ASN A 123 -0.33 -11.64 -13.21
N GLY A 124 -0.86 -10.46 -12.90
CA GLY A 124 -0.28 -9.57 -11.91
C GLY A 124 -1.20 -9.37 -10.69
N SER A 125 -0.69 -8.64 -9.72
CA SER A 125 -1.45 -8.17 -8.56
C SER A 125 -2.67 -7.37 -9.00
N GLN A 126 -3.81 -7.56 -8.35
CA GLN A 126 -5.07 -6.90 -8.72
C GLN A 126 -4.98 -5.38 -8.44
N PHE A 127 -5.39 -4.56 -9.40
CA PHE A 127 -5.65 -3.14 -9.18
C PHE A 127 -7.02 -2.96 -8.54
N ILE A 128 -7.06 -2.40 -7.31
CA ILE A 128 -8.29 -2.26 -6.53
C ILE A 128 -8.84 -0.82 -6.50
N GLY A 129 -8.17 0.10 -7.15
CA GLY A 129 -8.51 1.51 -7.27
C GLY A 129 -7.27 2.33 -7.53
N LEU A 130 -7.42 3.65 -7.56
CA LEU A 130 -6.33 4.61 -7.73
C LEU A 130 -6.13 5.43 -6.46
N HIS A 131 -4.88 5.71 -6.14
CA HIS A 131 -4.48 6.70 -5.15
C HIS A 131 -3.92 7.93 -5.87
N LEU A 132 -4.54 9.09 -5.66
CA LEU A 132 -3.96 10.35 -6.10
C LEU A 132 -3.07 10.89 -4.97
N GLU A 133 -1.75 10.90 -5.21
CA GLU A 133 -0.80 11.53 -4.30
C GLU A 133 -0.45 12.94 -4.80
N GLY A 134 -1.18 13.91 -4.27
CA GLY A 134 -1.14 15.31 -4.68
C GLY A 134 -2.23 15.69 -5.71
N PRO A 135 -2.16 16.87 -6.33
CA PRO A 135 -1.11 17.90 -6.22
C PRO A 135 -1.26 18.87 -5.03
N TYR A 136 -2.19 18.62 -4.12
CA TYR A 136 -2.56 19.54 -3.04
C TYR A 136 -1.69 19.32 -1.79
N PHE A 137 -0.41 19.71 -1.89
CA PHE A 137 0.61 19.52 -0.87
C PHE A 137 1.26 20.82 -0.41
N SER A 138 1.80 20.82 0.81
CA SER A 138 2.57 21.93 1.34
C SER A 138 3.91 22.06 0.63
N PRO A 139 4.27 23.24 0.09
CA PRO A 139 5.58 23.45 -0.52
C PRO A 139 6.77 23.19 0.42
N LYS A 140 6.56 23.33 1.73
CA LYS A 140 7.61 23.04 2.73
C LYS A 140 7.85 21.55 2.94
N GLN A 141 6.90 20.71 2.59
CA GLN A 141 6.91 19.26 2.79
C GLN A 141 6.76 18.52 1.45
N CYS A 142 7.21 19.12 0.35
CA CYS A 142 7.07 18.53 -0.98
C CYS A 142 7.82 17.19 -1.14
N GLY A 143 8.89 16.94 -0.35
CA GLY A 143 9.68 15.71 -0.50
C GLY A 143 10.26 15.60 -1.92
N ALA A 144 10.02 14.47 -2.57
CA ALA A 144 10.40 14.22 -3.96
C ALA A 144 9.30 14.60 -4.98
N GLN A 145 8.20 15.20 -4.57
CA GLN A 145 7.20 15.74 -5.51
C GLN A 145 7.73 16.96 -6.23
N ASP A 146 7.38 17.14 -7.50
CA ASP A 146 7.82 18.33 -8.26
C ASP A 146 7.08 19.58 -7.76
N PRO A 147 7.79 20.58 -7.19
CA PRO A 147 7.16 21.76 -6.64
C PRO A 147 6.42 22.64 -7.67
N ASN A 148 6.73 22.48 -8.97
CA ASN A 148 6.05 23.23 -10.04
C ASN A 148 4.59 22.82 -10.24
N PHE A 149 4.21 21.63 -9.78
CA PHE A 149 2.85 21.11 -9.90
C PHE A 149 2.03 21.24 -8.62
N LEU A 150 2.64 21.73 -7.52
CA LEU A 150 1.90 21.90 -6.26
C LEU A 150 0.85 23.00 -6.37
N LYS A 151 -0.33 22.70 -5.85
CA LYS A 151 -1.51 23.57 -5.93
C LYS A 151 -2.26 23.63 -4.60
N LYS A 152 -3.19 24.57 -4.48
CA LYS A 152 -4.25 24.53 -3.46
C LYS A 152 -5.50 23.90 -4.06
N PRO A 153 -6.31 23.16 -3.28
CA PRO A 153 -7.59 22.62 -3.75
C PRO A 153 -8.53 23.72 -4.26
N GLN A 154 -9.03 23.56 -5.47
CA GLN A 154 -10.07 24.41 -6.05
C GLN A 154 -11.27 23.52 -6.42
N ALA A 155 -12.47 23.95 -6.01
CA ALA A 155 -13.68 23.11 -6.15
C ALA A 155 -13.97 22.74 -7.60
N GLU A 156 -13.79 23.65 -8.53
CA GLU A 156 -13.99 23.39 -9.96
C GLU A 156 -13.02 22.30 -10.47
N GLU A 157 -11.73 22.37 -10.08
CA GLU A 157 -10.71 21.42 -10.52
C GLU A 157 -10.95 20.03 -9.93
N TYR A 158 -11.07 19.93 -8.60
CA TYR A 158 -11.19 18.60 -7.99
C TYR A 158 -12.52 17.91 -8.33
N ASN A 159 -13.61 18.65 -8.53
CA ASN A 159 -14.86 18.06 -9.01
C ASN A 159 -14.72 17.53 -10.46
N ALA A 160 -14.05 18.25 -11.36
CA ALA A 160 -13.78 17.77 -12.70
C ALA A 160 -12.94 16.47 -12.69
N ILE A 161 -11.95 16.35 -11.79
CA ILE A 161 -11.16 15.13 -11.61
C ILE A 161 -12.04 13.98 -11.10
N LEU A 162 -12.92 14.21 -10.12
CA LEU A 162 -13.84 13.20 -9.57
C LEU A 162 -14.90 12.76 -10.59
N GLU A 163 -15.28 13.63 -11.53
CA GLU A 163 -16.14 13.28 -12.65
C GLU A 163 -15.42 12.41 -13.70
N ALA A 164 -14.13 12.68 -13.95
CA ALA A 164 -13.32 11.99 -14.93
C ALA A 164 -13.02 10.52 -14.58
N SER A 165 -12.94 10.19 -13.27
CA SER A 165 -12.68 8.82 -12.84
C SER A 165 -13.45 8.45 -11.57
N LYS A 166 -14.11 7.28 -11.64
CA LYS A 166 -14.77 6.62 -10.50
C LYS A 166 -13.86 5.56 -9.85
N ASP A 167 -12.66 5.39 -10.38
CA ASP A 167 -11.68 4.43 -9.86
C ASP A 167 -10.84 5.00 -8.71
N ILE A 168 -10.94 6.29 -8.39
CA ILE A 168 -10.22 6.92 -7.28
C ILE A 168 -10.81 6.42 -5.96
N ILE A 169 -9.96 5.80 -5.11
CA ILE A 169 -10.36 5.32 -3.77
C ILE A 169 -9.62 6.05 -2.64
N ARG A 170 -8.52 6.73 -2.95
CA ARG A 170 -7.78 7.57 -2.00
C ARG A 170 -7.23 8.80 -2.72
N TRP A 171 -7.17 9.92 -1.99
CA TRP A 171 -6.57 11.16 -2.46
C TRP A 171 -5.85 11.88 -1.32
N SER A 172 -4.53 11.81 -1.30
CA SER A 172 -3.69 12.42 -0.27
C SER A 172 -3.61 13.93 -0.42
N VAL A 173 -3.78 14.65 0.70
CA VAL A 173 -3.87 16.11 0.73
C VAL A 173 -3.18 16.66 1.99
N ALA A 174 -2.57 17.86 1.87
CA ALA A 174 -2.13 18.64 3.02
C ALA A 174 -3.32 19.45 3.59
N PRO A 175 -3.79 19.13 4.79
CA PRO A 175 -5.08 19.64 5.29
C PRO A 175 -5.08 21.10 5.71
N GLU A 176 -3.90 21.71 5.93
CA GLU A 176 -3.75 23.11 6.25
C GLU A 176 -3.96 24.06 5.04
N LEU A 177 -4.00 23.50 3.82
CA LEU A 177 -4.21 24.29 2.62
C LEU A 177 -5.63 24.86 2.57
N GLU A 178 -5.74 26.09 2.05
CA GLU A 178 -7.04 26.69 1.77
C GLU A 178 -7.85 25.78 0.82
N GLY A 179 -9.10 25.48 1.16
CA GLY A 179 -9.98 24.58 0.41
C GLY A 179 -9.85 23.09 0.79
N ALA A 180 -8.80 22.68 1.51
CA ALA A 180 -8.57 21.26 1.82
C ALA A 180 -9.67 20.64 2.67
N LEU A 181 -10.22 21.36 3.67
CA LEU A 181 -11.31 20.83 4.51
C LEU A 181 -12.58 20.57 3.68
N ALA A 182 -12.92 21.45 2.75
CA ALA A 182 -14.04 21.26 1.84
C ALA A 182 -13.83 20.08 0.89
N LEU A 183 -12.60 19.91 0.39
CA LEU A 183 -12.22 18.73 -0.41
C LEU A 183 -12.39 17.44 0.42
N GLY A 184 -11.90 17.40 1.66
CA GLY A 184 -12.04 16.22 2.54
C GLY A 184 -13.51 15.80 2.70
N GLN A 185 -14.40 16.75 2.97
CA GLN A 185 -15.84 16.50 3.04
C GLN A 185 -16.42 15.97 1.71
N THR A 186 -15.98 16.52 0.58
CA THR A 186 -16.38 16.06 -0.74
C THR A 186 -15.90 14.63 -1.00
N LEU A 187 -14.63 14.31 -0.71
CA LEU A 187 -14.07 12.97 -0.85
C LEU A 187 -14.83 11.94 0.00
N GLN A 188 -15.16 12.29 1.25
CA GLN A 188 -15.95 11.44 2.12
C GLN A 188 -17.35 11.14 1.55
N GLN A 189 -18.03 12.14 0.95
CA GLN A 189 -19.32 11.95 0.28
C GLN A 189 -19.23 11.01 -0.92
N HIS A 190 -18.07 10.95 -1.58
CA HIS A 190 -17.78 10.02 -2.67
C HIS A 190 -17.21 8.67 -2.19
N HIS A 191 -17.14 8.41 -0.89
CA HIS A 191 -16.52 7.21 -0.30
C HIS A 191 -15.04 7.05 -0.68
N ILE A 192 -14.33 8.16 -0.85
CA ILE A 192 -12.89 8.21 -1.15
C ILE A 192 -12.17 8.57 0.15
N LEU A 193 -11.17 7.79 0.52
CA LEU A 193 -10.34 8.06 1.70
C LEU A 193 -9.46 9.29 1.43
N PRO A 194 -9.54 10.39 2.22
CA PRO A 194 -8.61 11.51 2.16
C PRO A 194 -7.49 11.35 3.20
N PRO A 195 -6.33 10.77 2.85
CA PRO A 195 -5.21 10.73 3.77
C PRO A 195 -4.52 12.10 3.91
N ILE A 196 -3.98 12.37 5.09
CA ILE A 196 -3.09 13.49 5.35
C ILE A 196 -1.69 13.14 4.83
N ALA A 197 -1.10 13.99 3.98
CA ALA A 197 0.22 13.76 3.41
C ALA A 197 0.93 15.08 3.08
N HIS A 198 2.27 15.07 3.01
CA HIS A 198 3.08 16.18 2.54
C HIS A 198 2.67 17.53 3.13
N THR A 199 2.65 17.61 4.46
CA THR A 199 1.94 18.65 5.20
C THR A 199 2.78 19.27 6.31
N ASP A 200 2.64 20.58 6.50
CA ASP A 200 3.23 21.35 7.60
C ASP A 200 2.19 21.68 8.69
N ALA A 201 1.04 20.99 8.67
CA ALA A 201 -0.08 21.19 9.60
C ALA A 201 0.34 21.03 11.07
N ILE A 202 -0.22 21.85 11.94
CA ILE A 202 -0.12 21.67 13.39
C ILE A 202 -1.29 20.83 13.90
N TYR A 203 -1.20 20.38 15.14
CA TYR A 203 -2.19 19.50 15.77
C TYR A 203 -3.64 19.98 15.61
N GLU A 204 -3.90 21.26 15.85
CA GLU A 204 -5.23 21.87 15.79
C GLU A 204 -5.81 21.88 14.36
N GLU A 205 -4.93 21.91 13.34
CA GLU A 205 -5.33 21.80 11.94
C GLU A 205 -5.66 20.35 11.58
N VAL A 206 -4.89 19.39 12.11
CA VAL A 206 -5.17 17.96 11.94
C VAL A 206 -6.48 17.55 12.64
N GLU A 207 -6.76 18.07 13.83
CA GLU A 207 -8.00 17.80 14.56
C GLU A 207 -9.24 18.28 13.77
N LYS A 208 -9.16 19.48 13.16
CA LYS A 208 -10.19 19.97 12.24
C LYS A 208 -10.31 19.11 10.99
N ALA A 209 -9.18 18.68 10.42
CA ALA A 209 -9.15 17.80 9.26
C ALA A 209 -9.78 16.44 9.58
N PHE A 210 -9.51 15.88 10.74
CA PHE A 210 -10.12 14.62 11.18
C PHE A 210 -11.66 14.72 11.18
N THR A 211 -12.20 15.83 11.67
CA THR A 211 -13.64 16.10 11.64
C THR A 211 -14.18 16.26 10.20
N ALA A 212 -13.33 16.68 9.27
CA ALA A 212 -13.66 16.82 7.84
C ALA A 212 -13.41 15.53 7.02
N GLY A 213 -13.10 14.38 7.68
CA GLY A 213 -12.99 13.08 7.06
C GLY A 213 -11.56 12.57 6.84
N TYR A 214 -10.53 13.33 7.21
CA TYR A 214 -9.12 12.91 7.09
C TYR A 214 -8.76 11.94 8.24
N THR A 215 -9.06 10.68 8.09
CA THR A 215 -8.93 9.65 9.15
C THR A 215 -7.67 8.80 9.02
N HIS A 216 -6.80 9.13 8.06
CA HIS A 216 -5.59 8.36 7.76
C HIS A 216 -4.39 9.28 7.51
N VAL A 217 -3.20 8.82 7.88
CA VAL A 217 -1.93 9.53 7.61
C VAL A 217 -1.07 8.67 6.68
N THR A 218 -0.73 9.23 5.52
CA THR A 218 0.16 8.62 4.52
C THR A 218 1.60 8.60 5.05
N HIS A 219 2.35 7.51 4.83
CA HIS A 219 3.78 7.32 5.15
C HIS A 219 4.27 8.13 6.36
N LEU A 220 3.68 7.83 7.53
CA LEU A 220 3.95 8.52 8.81
C LEU A 220 5.45 8.77 9.02
N TYR A 221 5.83 9.97 9.41
CA TYR A 221 7.16 10.57 9.54
C TYR A 221 7.79 11.09 8.24
N SER A 222 7.32 10.68 7.06
CA SER A 222 7.88 11.18 5.79
C SER A 222 7.13 12.43 5.34
N ALA A 223 7.87 13.50 5.01
CA ALA A 223 7.34 14.76 4.48
C ALA A 223 6.15 15.32 5.29
N MET A 224 6.29 15.39 6.62
CA MET A 224 5.26 15.95 7.51
C MET A 224 5.84 16.61 8.75
N SER A 225 5.03 17.46 9.38
CA SER A 225 5.40 18.15 10.61
C SER A 225 5.43 17.20 11.82
N SER A 226 6.36 17.45 12.72
CA SER A 226 6.41 16.95 14.09
C SER A 226 6.49 18.14 15.03
N VAL A 227 6.96 17.96 16.28
CA VAL A 227 7.11 19.05 17.22
C VAL A 227 7.95 20.19 16.64
N THR A 228 7.33 21.32 16.43
CA THR A 228 7.97 22.54 15.95
C THR A 228 8.09 23.60 17.04
N ARG A 229 8.91 24.62 16.78
CA ARG A 229 9.08 25.74 17.70
C ARG A 229 8.87 27.07 16.95
N LYS A 230 7.89 27.86 17.41
CA LYS A 230 7.61 29.19 16.85
C LYS A 230 7.50 30.19 17.99
N ASN A 231 8.28 31.28 17.94
CA ASN A 231 8.30 32.32 18.97
C ASN A 231 8.45 31.75 20.42
N ALA A 232 9.38 30.80 20.60
CA ALA A 232 9.64 30.05 21.84
C ALA A 232 8.57 29.02 22.23
N PHE A 233 7.36 29.08 21.71
CA PHE A 233 6.29 28.12 21.98
C PHE A 233 6.48 26.84 21.14
N ARG A 234 6.11 25.70 21.71
CA ARG A 234 6.08 24.41 20.99
C ARG A 234 4.69 24.15 20.43
N TYR A 235 4.67 23.59 19.23
CA TYR A 235 3.48 23.13 18.54
C TYR A 235 3.66 21.65 18.21
N ALA A 236 2.69 20.83 18.54
CA ALA A 236 2.60 19.47 18.03
C ALA A 236 2.25 19.49 16.55
N GLY A 237 2.77 18.53 15.81
CA GLY A 237 2.50 18.39 14.38
C GLY A 237 1.62 17.19 14.07
N VAL A 238 1.66 16.76 12.81
CA VAL A 238 0.91 15.59 12.30
C VAL A 238 1.35 14.31 12.99
N VAL A 239 2.64 14.14 13.25
CA VAL A 239 3.14 12.94 13.92
C VAL A 239 2.50 12.77 15.29
N GLU A 240 2.48 13.82 16.11
CA GLU A 240 1.87 13.80 17.44
C GLU A 240 0.34 13.61 17.35
N ALA A 241 -0.31 14.26 16.39
CA ALA A 241 -1.74 14.10 16.15
C ALA A 241 -2.11 12.66 15.77
N ALA A 242 -1.30 12.00 14.95
CA ALA A 242 -1.50 10.61 14.55
C ALA A 242 -1.52 9.64 15.75
N TYR A 243 -0.77 9.95 16.83
CA TYR A 243 -0.80 9.14 18.06
C TYR A 243 -1.91 9.55 19.02
N LEU A 244 -2.22 10.84 19.13
CA LEU A 244 -3.18 11.35 20.10
C LEU A 244 -4.63 11.14 19.66
N ILE A 245 -4.90 11.21 18.36
CA ILE A 245 -6.24 10.92 17.82
C ILE A 245 -6.37 9.39 17.71
N GLU A 246 -7.16 8.80 18.61
CA GLU A 246 -7.25 7.35 18.75
C GLU A 246 -7.67 6.67 17.44
N ASP A 247 -8.69 7.19 16.75
CA ASP A 247 -9.23 6.61 15.51
C ASP A 247 -8.47 6.98 14.24
N MET A 248 -7.43 7.79 14.33
CA MET A 248 -6.53 8.04 13.21
C MET A 248 -5.77 6.76 12.88
N THR A 249 -5.83 6.32 11.63
CA THR A 249 -4.99 5.23 11.11
C THR A 249 -3.74 5.78 10.43
N VAL A 250 -2.72 4.97 10.26
CA VAL A 250 -1.48 5.38 9.62
C VAL A 250 -0.96 4.31 8.67
N GLU A 251 -0.20 4.70 7.67
CA GLU A 251 0.67 3.78 6.93
C GLU A 251 2.14 4.15 7.14
N ILE A 252 3.02 3.16 7.07
CA ILE A 252 4.46 3.34 7.26
C ILE A 252 5.26 2.59 6.19
N ILE A 253 6.36 3.20 5.74
CA ILE A 253 7.37 2.56 4.91
C ILE A 253 8.32 1.78 5.82
N ALA A 254 8.02 0.50 6.02
CA ALA A 254 8.74 -0.34 6.98
C ALA A 254 9.96 -1.04 6.36
N ASP A 255 10.74 -0.33 5.56
CA ASP A 255 11.95 -0.87 4.89
C ASP A 255 13.21 -0.90 5.79
N GLY A 256 13.12 -0.31 6.99
CA GLY A 256 14.22 -0.19 7.95
C GLY A 256 15.18 0.97 7.66
N ILE A 257 14.90 1.76 6.60
CA ILE A 257 15.72 2.91 6.14
C ILE A 257 14.93 4.20 6.31
N HIS A 258 13.71 4.30 5.74
CA HIS A 258 12.81 5.44 5.97
C HIS A 258 12.51 5.58 7.45
N LEU A 259 12.17 4.49 8.10
CA LEU A 259 12.01 4.42 9.54
C LEU A 259 13.03 3.45 10.16
N PRO A 260 14.01 3.93 10.95
CA PRO A 260 14.92 3.07 11.66
C PRO A 260 14.20 2.27 12.75
N LYS A 261 14.79 1.15 13.16
CA LYS A 261 14.23 0.23 14.17
C LYS A 261 13.51 0.91 15.35
N PRO A 262 14.08 1.93 16.03
CA PRO A 262 13.39 2.54 17.18
C PRO A 262 12.07 3.20 16.80
N LEU A 263 11.97 3.83 15.64
CA LEU A 263 10.73 4.45 15.18
C LEU A 263 9.69 3.40 14.76
N LEU A 264 10.10 2.34 14.08
CA LEU A 264 9.20 1.20 13.77
C LEU A 264 8.67 0.55 15.07
N GLN A 265 9.52 0.37 16.09
CA GLN A 265 9.09 -0.13 17.39
C GLN A 265 8.13 0.84 18.08
N PHE A 266 8.36 2.15 17.95
CA PHE A 266 7.50 3.16 18.53
C PHE A 266 6.10 3.13 17.92
N VAL A 267 6.01 3.09 16.58
CA VAL A 267 4.72 2.97 15.87
C VAL A 267 3.99 1.70 16.28
N TYR A 268 4.66 0.54 16.19
CA TYR A 268 4.05 -0.74 16.57
C TYR A 268 3.53 -0.74 18.01
N LYS A 269 4.30 -0.19 18.96
CA LYS A 269 3.95 -0.18 20.38
C LYS A 269 2.79 0.77 20.70
N PHE A 270 2.77 1.95 20.09
CA PHE A 270 1.88 3.03 20.52
C PHE A 270 0.70 3.28 19.59
N LYS A 271 0.81 2.93 18.30
CA LYS A 271 -0.32 2.97 17.37
C LYS A 271 -0.99 1.62 17.20
N GLY A 272 -0.21 0.54 17.27
CA GLY A 272 -0.72 -0.84 17.26
C GLY A 272 -1.03 -1.38 15.87
N VAL A 273 -1.29 -2.69 15.82
CA VAL A 273 -1.48 -3.48 14.59
C VAL A 273 -2.71 -3.03 13.81
N ASP A 274 -3.83 -2.84 14.51
CA ASP A 274 -5.13 -2.54 13.87
C ASP A 274 -5.22 -1.13 13.27
N LYS A 275 -4.30 -0.24 13.63
CA LYS A 275 -4.27 1.16 13.17
C LYS A 275 -3.05 1.48 12.29
N THR A 276 -2.17 0.50 12.03
CA THR A 276 -0.95 0.69 11.25
C THR A 276 -0.90 -0.27 10.07
N ALA A 277 -0.98 0.26 8.85
CA ALA A 277 -0.72 -0.47 7.62
C ALA A 277 0.76 -0.36 7.24
N LEU A 278 1.32 -1.40 6.61
CA LEU A 278 2.59 -1.31 5.89
C LEU A 278 2.29 -0.90 4.45
N CYS A 279 3.08 0.01 3.89
CA CYS A 279 3.04 0.36 2.48
C CYS A 279 4.46 0.37 1.92
N THR A 280 4.60 0.06 0.64
CA THR A 280 5.93 0.06 0.04
C THR A 280 6.38 1.46 -0.33
N ASP A 281 5.48 2.31 -0.81
CA ASP A 281 5.85 3.55 -1.48
C ASP A 281 6.94 3.30 -2.54
N ALA A 282 6.84 2.12 -3.19
CA ALA A 282 7.85 1.64 -4.12
C ALA A 282 7.79 2.42 -5.41
N MET A 283 8.97 2.80 -5.88
CA MET A 283 9.13 3.44 -7.18
C MET A 283 9.65 2.45 -8.23
N ARG A 284 9.82 2.89 -9.46
CA ARG A 284 10.32 2.15 -10.62
C ARG A 284 11.45 1.17 -10.33
N GLY A 285 12.35 1.51 -9.41
CA GLY A 285 13.52 0.74 -9.06
C GLY A 285 13.29 -0.48 -8.17
N ALA A 286 12.08 -0.67 -7.65
CA ALA A 286 11.77 -1.87 -6.86
C ALA A 286 11.92 -3.14 -7.72
N GLY A 287 12.68 -4.12 -7.22
CA GLY A 287 13.00 -5.34 -7.96
C GLY A 287 14.09 -5.17 -9.04
N MET A 288 14.71 -3.99 -9.12
CA MET A 288 15.81 -3.68 -10.07
C MET A 288 17.15 -3.56 -9.34
N PRO A 289 18.29 -3.68 -10.06
CA PRO A 289 19.61 -3.39 -9.50
C PRO A 289 19.75 -1.92 -9.08
N ASP A 290 20.71 -1.65 -8.18
CA ASP A 290 21.17 -0.30 -7.84
C ASP A 290 21.67 0.47 -9.07
N GLY A 291 21.52 1.81 -9.06
CA GLY A 291 21.96 2.69 -10.13
C GLY A 291 21.09 3.91 -10.32
N GLU A 292 21.30 4.60 -11.44
CA GLU A 292 20.46 5.74 -11.83
C GLU A 292 19.07 5.27 -12.24
N SER A 293 18.05 6.03 -11.85
CA SER A 293 16.64 5.75 -12.18
C SER A 293 15.85 7.07 -12.31
N ILE A 294 14.55 6.94 -12.55
CA ILE A 294 13.62 8.06 -12.70
C ILE A 294 12.42 7.80 -11.78
N LEU A 295 12.02 8.78 -10.98
CA LEU A 295 10.76 8.79 -10.26
C LEU A 295 9.70 9.46 -11.14
N GLY A 296 8.56 8.81 -11.35
CA GLY A 296 7.50 9.29 -12.21
C GLY A 296 7.70 8.95 -13.68
N SER A 297 7.05 9.71 -14.58
CA SER A 297 7.07 9.51 -16.03
C SER A 297 8.49 9.52 -16.61
N LEU A 298 8.76 8.63 -17.56
CA LEU A 298 10.03 8.64 -18.33
C LEU A 298 10.28 9.96 -19.08
N ASN A 299 9.21 10.70 -19.39
CA ASN A 299 9.32 11.96 -20.14
C ASN A 299 9.67 13.16 -19.25
N ASN A 300 9.05 13.26 -18.07
CA ASN A 300 9.10 14.45 -17.20
C ASN A 300 9.50 14.10 -15.76
N GLY A 301 9.82 12.83 -15.46
CA GLY A 301 10.16 12.39 -14.12
C GLY A 301 11.48 12.92 -13.62
N GLN A 302 11.68 12.85 -12.33
CA GLN A 302 12.88 13.32 -11.65
C GLN A 302 13.95 12.24 -11.60
N LYS A 303 15.21 12.61 -11.91
CA LYS A 303 16.36 11.70 -11.74
C LYS A 303 16.54 11.35 -10.28
N VAL A 304 16.79 10.08 -10.01
CA VAL A 304 17.06 9.54 -8.68
C VAL A 304 18.21 8.55 -8.74
N ILE A 305 18.77 8.22 -7.59
CA ILE A 305 19.85 7.24 -7.45
C ILE A 305 19.39 6.18 -6.47
N ILE A 306 19.43 4.91 -6.92
CA ILE A 306 19.17 3.75 -6.07
C ILE A 306 20.51 3.27 -5.53
N GLU A 307 20.68 3.38 -4.23
CA GLU A 307 21.85 2.94 -3.48
C GLU A 307 21.47 2.64 -2.03
N ASP A 308 22.23 1.80 -1.35
CA ASP A 308 21.97 1.44 0.07
C ASP A 308 20.55 0.85 0.28
N GLY A 309 19.94 0.27 -0.76
CA GLY A 309 18.61 -0.32 -0.70
C GLY A 309 17.43 0.67 -0.62
N VAL A 310 17.65 1.93 -1.06
CA VAL A 310 16.64 2.99 -1.11
C VAL A 310 16.87 3.92 -2.29
N ALA A 311 15.82 4.59 -2.77
CA ALA A 311 15.95 5.64 -3.79
C ALA A 311 16.17 7.01 -3.12
N LYS A 312 17.09 7.79 -3.65
CA LYS A 312 17.48 9.12 -3.14
C LYS A 312 17.46 10.15 -4.26
N MET A 313 17.11 11.39 -3.91
CA MET A 313 17.37 12.53 -4.80
C MET A 313 18.88 12.66 -5.08
N PRO A 314 19.30 13.23 -6.24
CA PRO A 314 20.71 13.31 -6.61
C PRO A 314 21.61 14.04 -5.61
N ASP A 315 21.06 14.99 -4.87
CA ASP A 315 21.75 15.72 -3.80
C ASP A 315 21.81 14.97 -2.46
N ARG A 316 21.15 13.79 -2.38
CA ARG A 316 21.05 12.89 -1.22
C ARG A 316 20.44 13.52 0.04
N LYS A 317 19.65 14.59 -0.13
CA LYS A 317 18.98 15.27 1.01
C LYS A 317 17.57 14.75 1.28
N ALA A 318 16.98 14.01 0.32
CA ALA A 318 15.65 13.42 0.46
C ALA A 318 15.63 12.02 -0.16
N PHE A 319 14.81 11.16 0.40
CA PHE A 319 14.41 9.91 -0.25
C PHE A 319 13.40 10.22 -1.36
N ALA A 320 13.30 9.33 -2.33
CA ALA A 320 12.47 9.48 -3.53
C ALA A 320 11.60 8.24 -3.72
N GLY A 321 10.65 8.03 -2.81
CA GLY A 321 9.98 6.76 -2.63
C GLY A 321 10.95 5.67 -2.16
N SER A 322 10.51 4.42 -2.16
CA SER A 322 11.31 3.28 -1.76
C SER A 322 11.65 2.34 -2.95
N VAL A 323 12.50 1.35 -2.69
CA VAL A 323 12.69 0.18 -3.55
C VAL A 323 12.29 -1.10 -2.80
N ALA A 324 11.50 -0.95 -1.74
CA ALA A 324 11.01 -2.07 -0.94
C ALA A 324 9.89 -2.82 -1.65
N THR A 325 9.75 -4.08 -1.27
CA THR A 325 8.68 -4.98 -1.70
C THR A 325 7.91 -5.46 -0.47
N THR A 326 6.69 -5.92 -0.62
CA THR A 326 5.82 -6.27 0.52
C THR A 326 6.42 -7.35 1.42
N ASP A 327 7.09 -8.36 0.86
CA ASP A 327 7.83 -9.38 1.61
C ASP A 327 9.00 -8.78 2.42
N ARG A 328 9.70 -7.77 1.88
CA ARG A 328 10.76 -7.04 2.60
C ARG A 328 10.19 -6.30 3.81
N LEU A 329 9.03 -5.65 3.68
CA LEU A 329 8.40 -4.95 4.79
C LEU A 329 8.03 -5.91 5.93
N VAL A 330 7.37 -7.02 5.61
CA VAL A 330 7.03 -8.07 6.58
C VAL A 330 8.30 -8.63 7.23
N ARG A 331 9.33 -8.94 6.43
CA ARG A 331 10.63 -9.42 6.90
C ARG A 331 11.30 -8.43 7.86
N THR A 332 11.28 -7.15 7.54
CA THR A 332 11.83 -6.07 8.38
C THR A 332 11.12 -5.98 9.72
N MET A 333 9.78 -6.02 9.72
CA MET A 333 9.01 -5.97 10.97
C MET A 333 9.32 -7.16 11.87
N ILE A 334 9.49 -8.35 11.32
CA ILE A 334 9.80 -9.56 12.09
C ILE A 334 11.25 -9.54 12.60
N TYR A 335 12.22 -9.43 11.70
CA TYR A 335 13.63 -9.70 12.05
C TYR A 335 14.41 -8.49 12.57
N LEU A 336 14.07 -7.29 12.09
CA LEU A 336 14.71 -6.06 12.60
C LEU A 336 13.97 -5.51 13.82
N VAL A 337 12.64 -5.48 13.78
CA VAL A 337 11.81 -4.83 14.81
C VAL A 337 11.45 -5.78 15.95
N GLY A 338 11.26 -7.07 15.65
CA GLY A 338 10.86 -8.09 16.61
C GLY A 338 9.35 -8.24 16.75
N VAL A 339 8.59 -7.86 15.72
CA VAL A 339 7.13 -7.99 15.71
C VAL A 339 6.74 -9.46 15.46
N PRO A 340 5.73 -10.01 16.14
CA PRO A 340 5.21 -11.34 15.84
C PRO A 340 4.78 -11.49 14.37
N LEU A 341 4.99 -12.68 13.80
CA LEU A 341 4.65 -12.95 12.39
C LEU A 341 3.19 -12.61 12.06
N ILE A 342 2.25 -12.97 12.92
CA ILE A 342 0.83 -12.70 12.73
C ILE A 342 0.57 -11.20 12.61
N ASP A 343 1.15 -10.42 13.49
CA ASP A 343 0.99 -8.97 13.53
C ASP A 343 1.58 -8.32 12.28
N ALA A 344 2.79 -8.73 11.86
CA ALA A 344 3.41 -8.22 10.65
C ALA A 344 2.59 -8.54 9.39
N VAL A 345 2.01 -9.75 9.31
CA VAL A 345 1.10 -10.14 8.24
C VAL A 345 -0.19 -9.33 8.29
N HIS A 346 -0.79 -9.12 9.46
CA HIS A 346 -2.00 -8.30 9.61
C HIS A 346 -1.75 -6.85 9.15
N MET A 347 -0.63 -6.26 9.53
CA MET A 347 -0.25 -4.91 9.09
C MET A 347 -0.07 -4.79 7.57
N MET A 348 0.19 -5.90 6.86
CA MET A 348 0.35 -5.95 5.40
C MET A 348 -0.89 -6.51 4.66
N SER A 349 -1.91 -6.97 5.37
CA SER A 349 -3.09 -7.61 4.76
C SER A 349 -4.41 -7.11 5.36
N LEU A 350 -4.74 -7.48 6.59
CA LEU A 350 -6.03 -7.20 7.21
C LEU A 350 -6.20 -5.70 7.54
N THR A 351 -5.15 -5.07 8.04
CA THR A 351 -5.20 -3.64 8.41
C THR A 351 -5.40 -2.74 7.18
N PRO A 352 -4.63 -2.87 6.08
CA PRO A 352 -4.92 -2.11 4.87
C PRO A 352 -6.29 -2.44 4.28
N ALA A 353 -6.76 -3.71 4.37
CA ALA A 353 -8.10 -4.07 3.93
C ALA A 353 -9.19 -3.33 4.70
N ARG A 354 -9.05 -3.20 6.03
CA ARG A 354 -9.99 -2.43 6.88
C ARG A 354 -9.96 -0.94 6.57
N ILE A 355 -8.77 -0.35 6.39
CA ILE A 355 -8.61 1.07 6.05
C ILE A 355 -9.27 1.39 4.70
N LEU A 356 -9.17 0.46 3.74
CA LEU A 356 -9.79 0.60 2.41
C LEU A 356 -11.23 0.09 2.34
N HIS A 357 -11.81 -0.38 3.45
CA HIS A 357 -13.18 -0.92 3.55
C HIS A 357 -13.45 -2.13 2.63
N ILE A 358 -12.44 -2.96 2.37
CA ILE A 358 -12.53 -4.20 1.57
C ILE A 358 -12.32 -5.47 2.43
N ASP A 359 -12.29 -5.34 3.75
CA ASP A 359 -12.04 -6.43 4.69
C ASP A 359 -13.12 -7.51 4.72
N LYS A 360 -14.29 -7.24 4.14
CA LYS A 360 -15.31 -8.27 3.90
C LYS A 360 -14.93 -9.25 2.79
N GLU A 361 -14.06 -8.83 1.89
CA GLU A 361 -13.66 -9.62 0.72
C GLU A 361 -12.21 -10.09 0.78
N LYS A 362 -11.31 -9.35 1.45
CA LYS A 362 -9.86 -9.54 1.42
C LYS A 362 -9.22 -9.42 2.81
N GLY A 363 -7.91 -9.68 2.88
CA GLY A 363 -7.07 -9.37 4.03
C GLY A 363 -6.95 -10.46 5.09
N SER A 364 -7.73 -11.55 5.03
CA SER A 364 -7.62 -12.68 5.95
C SER A 364 -8.05 -13.99 5.30
N LEU A 365 -7.57 -15.13 5.83
CA LEU A 365 -8.03 -16.45 5.43
C LEU A 365 -9.30 -16.81 6.20
N GLU A 366 -10.44 -16.43 5.65
CA GLU A 366 -11.78 -16.71 6.20
C GLU A 366 -12.72 -17.16 5.10
N ILE A 367 -13.64 -18.08 5.45
CA ILE A 367 -14.63 -18.62 4.51
C ILE A 367 -15.45 -17.47 3.89
N GLY A 368 -15.63 -17.52 2.57
CA GLY A 368 -16.36 -16.55 1.77
C GLY A 368 -15.52 -15.38 1.24
N LYS A 369 -14.31 -15.17 1.76
CA LYS A 369 -13.38 -14.16 1.22
C LYS A 369 -12.69 -14.63 -0.05
N ASP A 370 -12.13 -13.71 -0.79
CA ASP A 370 -11.32 -14.00 -1.98
C ASP A 370 -10.16 -14.93 -1.61
N ALA A 371 -9.91 -15.92 -2.44
CA ALA A 371 -8.78 -16.83 -2.29
C ALA A 371 -7.48 -16.16 -2.75
N ASP A 372 -7.17 -15.03 -2.10
CA ASP A 372 -5.93 -14.27 -2.25
C ASP A 372 -4.94 -14.77 -1.20
N ILE A 373 -3.92 -15.49 -1.64
CA ILE A 373 -3.08 -16.30 -0.75
C ILE A 373 -1.62 -16.14 -1.15
N VAL A 374 -0.76 -16.07 -0.13
CA VAL A 374 0.70 -16.10 -0.31
C VAL A 374 1.28 -17.29 0.48
N ILE A 375 2.12 -18.06 -0.18
CA ILE A 375 2.88 -19.15 0.47
C ILE A 375 4.34 -18.72 0.54
N PHE A 376 4.94 -18.72 1.74
CA PHE A 376 6.32 -18.33 1.96
C PHE A 376 7.00 -19.16 3.05
N ASP A 377 8.33 -19.21 2.98
CA ASP A 377 9.17 -19.93 3.93
C ASP A 377 9.43 -19.14 5.24
N ASN A 378 10.20 -19.73 6.15
CA ASN A 378 10.55 -19.09 7.42
C ASN A 378 11.34 -17.77 7.25
N GLN A 379 11.99 -17.52 6.12
CA GLN A 379 12.71 -16.27 5.80
C GLN A 379 11.84 -15.26 5.04
N ILE A 380 10.54 -15.54 4.90
CA ILE A 380 9.59 -14.73 4.12
C ILE A 380 9.99 -14.67 2.63
N ASN A 381 10.61 -15.74 2.09
CA ASN A 381 10.78 -15.88 0.65
C ASN A 381 9.48 -16.42 0.05
N ILE A 382 8.94 -15.73 -0.93
CA ILE A 382 7.68 -16.08 -1.56
C ILE A 382 7.86 -17.30 -2.45
N ASN A 383 7.06 -18.33 -2.25
CA ASN A 383 7.01 -19.53 -3.08
C ASN A 383 5.86 -19.47 -4.09
N ASN A 384 4.67 -19.02 -3.63
CA ASN A 384 3.52 -18.86 -4.50
C ASN A 384 2.76 -17.59 -4.12
N THR A 385 2.24 -16.92 -5.14
CA THR A 385 1.23 -15.87 -5.00
C THR A 385 0.00 -16.28 -5.78
N ILE A 386 -1.14 -16.27 -5.11
CA ILE A 386 -2.41 -16.77 -5.61
C ILE A 386 -3.43 -15.65 -5.50
N LEU A 387 -4.08 -15.32 -6.60
CA LEU A 387 -5.12 -14.29 -6.69
C LEU A 387 -6.43 -14.96 -7.10
N LYS A 388 -7.45 -14.88 -6.25
CA LYS A 388 -8.76 -15.49 -6.48
C LYS A 388 -8.66 -16.96 -6.91
N GLY A 389 -7.80 -17.72 -6.24
CA GLY A 389 -7.58 -19.15 -6.52
C GLY A 389 -6.72 -19.43 -7.76
N HIS A 390 -6.27 -18.41 -8.49
CA HIS A 390 -5.35 -18.57 -9.61
C HIS A 390 -3.91 -18.28 -9.20
N VAL A 391 -2.99 -19.18 -9.53
CA VAL A 391 -1.56 -18.98 -9.27
C VAL A 391 -1.04 -17.94 -10.25
N ILE A 392 -0.67 -16.75 -9.77
CA ILE A 392 -0.08 -15.67 -10.57
C ILE A 392 1.44 -15.63 -10.47
N TYR A 393 2.03 -16.31 -9.48
CA TYR A 393 3.48 -16.48 -9.35
C TYR A 393 3.82 -17.81 -8.67
N THR A 394 4.85 -18.47 -9.18
CA THR A 394 5.54 -19.61 -8.55
C THR A 394 7.05 -19.42 -8.71
N LYS A 395 7.81 -19.62 -7.60
CA LYS A 395 9.28 -19.56 -7.57
C LYS A 395 9.90 -20.73 -8.30
#